data_7b6dd1a3ddb7d8f0e9b844a1abf35a0e
#
_entry.id   7b6dd1a3ddb7d8f0e9b844a1abf35a0e
#
_cell.length_a   1.000
_cell.length_b   1.000
_cell.length_c   1.000
_cell.angle_alpha   90.00
_cell.angle_beta   90.00
_cell.angle_gamma   90.00
#
_symmetry.space_group_name_H-M   'P 1'
#
loop_
_entity.id
_entity.type
_entity.pdbx_description
1 polymer ?
#
loop_
_entity_poly.entity_id
_entity_poly.type
_entity_poly.pdbx_seq_one_letter_code
_entity_poly.pdbx_strand_id
1 'polypeptide(L)'
;MATTTEEARTNGTNGDAVKGDAAKATMVAPVPRKKKARRAYLLLLGMAGTAAAIYFVHGYVTRNEVATDDAQIEADVTPVATRVGGVVLHMKIGDNQKVEAGQLIAEIDDADYKAKVAAAEADLDAARAQADAADAQVEIVKSTSGGALSSAKAMLQGTGASVRSAQAMIEAAQATVARATSDLMKAQQDLDRAKKLHDAGAVSGQALESAQASRDSAQASLDSAKANLAASKDASAQAQSRVAEAEGRVVQSTPVDHQIASANAAAHLAHAHVANAQAALDLAKLPLSYTKITAPIAGFVSKLGAHEGQMVQPGMTLVMIVPQKLYVVANFKETQMDRIAAGDPVDIDIDALGGRKITGKVDSISAGTGARFSMMPPDNATGNFVKVVQRVPVKIALDPNQDVSKLHAGLSVEVKVHLQH
;
A
#
# COMPACT_ATOMS: atom_id res chain seq x y z
N MET A 1 73.34 -20.27 5.81
CA MET A 1 73.99 -21.38 6.46
C MET A 1 73.44 -22.60 5.82
N ALA A 2 74.12 -23.09 4.85
CA ALA A 2 75.16 -24.14 4.95
C ALA A 2 74.47 -25.48 5.25
N THR A 3 74.59 -26.50 4.59
CA THR A 3 75.59 -27.09 3.66
C THR A 3 74.99 -28.44 3.24
N THR A 4 74.95 -28.76 1.97
CA THR A 4 76.00 -29.57 1.33
C THR A 4 75.98 -31.05 1.82
N THR A 5 75.99 -32.08 1.15
CA THR A 5 76.85 -32.59 0.04
C THR A 5 76.45 -34.07 -0.17
N GLU A 6 76.31 -34.55 -1.36
CA GLU A 6 77.36 -35.20 -2.21
C GLU A 6 77.43 -36.70 -2.07
N GLU A 7 77.38 -37.25 -3.13
CA GLU A 7 78.28 -38.15 -3.93
C GLU A 7 78.08 -39.64 -3.71
N ALA A 8 78.15 -40.48 -4.59
CA ALA A 8 78.66 -40.66 -5.93
C ALA A 8 79.11 -42.13 -6.06
N ARG A 9 79.05 -42.61 -7.32
CA ARG A 9 79.99 -43.59 -7.91
C ARG A 9 79.99 -45.03 -7.35
N THR A 10 80.19 -46.06 -8.12
CA THR A 10 80.81 -46.32 -9.41
C THR A 10 80.63 -47.82 -9.79
N ASN A 11 80.59 -48.09 -11.07
CA ASN A 11 81.46 -49.01 -11.83
C ASN A 11 81.54 -50.49 -11.42
N GLY A 12 81.40 -51.34 -12.37
CA GLY A 12 82.37 -51.90 -13.32
C GLY A 12 81.98 -53.28 -13.64
N THR A 13 81.81 -53.50 -14.84
CA THR A 13 82.66 -54.18 -15.89
C THR A 13 82.96 -55.66 -15.75
N ASN A 14 82.83 -56.25 -16.91
CA ASN A 14 83.55 -57.42 -17.45
C ASN A 14 83.06 -58.81 -17.00
N GLY A 15 82.87 -59.69 -17.81
CA GLY A 15 83.40 -59.96 -19.15
C GLY A 15 83.55 -61.44 -19.34
N ASP A 16 83.47 -61.83 -20.57
CA ASP A 16 84.05 -63.05 -21.13
C ASP A 16 83.37 -64.41 -20.84
N ALA A 17 82.86 -64.95 -21.79
CA ALA A 17 83.33 -65.61 -23.00
C ALA A 17 83.39 -67.19 -22.94
N VAL A 18 82.81 -67.72 -23.95
CA VAL A 18 83.33 -68.78 -24.82
C VAL A 18 82.93 -70.24 -24.60
N LYS A 19 82.50 -70.79 -25.76
CA LYS A 19 82.55 -72.14 -26.25
C LYS A 19 81.56 -73.17 -25.70
N GLY A 20 80.85 -73.83 -26.42
CA GLY A 20 81.04 -74.44 -27.76
C GLY A 20 80.52 -75.86 -27.69
N ASP A 21 79.88 -76.21 -28.67
CA ASP A 21 79.86 -77.47 -29.36
C ASP A 21 78.59 -78.32 -29.43
N ALA A 22 78.33 -78.54 -30.67
CA ALA A 22 77.90 -79.82 -31.33
C ALA A 22 76.47 -80.29 -31.25
N ALA A 23 75.83 -79.99 -32.31
CA ALA A 23 75.04 -80.90 -33.18
C ALA A 23 74.60 -82.25 -32.63
N LYS A 24 73.28 -82.48 -32.66
CA LYS A 24 72.67 -83.68 -33.15
C LYS A 24 71.28 -83.45 -33.77
N ALA A 25 71.25 -83.71 -35.06
CA ALA A 25 70.02 -83.79 -35.81
C ALA A 25 69.15 -84.91 -35.28
N THR A 26 67.91 -84.77 -35.11
CA THR A 26 66.92 -85.83 -35.02
C THR A 26 65.61 -85.44 -35.73
N MET A 27 65.22 -86.31 -36.54
CA MET A 27 64.15 -86.36 -37.52
C MET A 27 62.81 -85.79 -37.10
N VAL A 28 62.18 -85.06 -38.02
CA VAL A 28 60.83 -84.67 -38.07
C VAL A 28 59.87 -85.83 -38.34
N ALA A 29 58.90 -86.06 -37.44
CA ALA A 29 57.71 -86.88 -37.67
C ALA A 29 56.50 -85.96 -38.04
N PRO A 30 55.62 -86.35 -38.97
CA PRO A 30 54.55 -85.54 -39.48
C PRO A 30 53.39 -85.46 -38.48
N VAL A 31 52.95 -84.21 -38.16
CA VAL A 31 51.81 -83.89 -37.29
C VAL A 31 50.49 -84.16 -38.03
N PRO A 32 49.50 -84.85 -37.41
CA PRO A 32 48.21 -85.10 -38.04
C PRO A 32 47.34 -83.80 -38.08
N ARG A 33 46.78 -83.51 -39.24
CA ARG A 33 45.83 -82.42 -39.48
C ARG A 33 44.59 -82.60 -38.60
N LYS A 34 44.49 -81.75 -37.52
CA LYS A 34 43.31 -81.68 -36.63
C LYS A 34 42.18 -80.90 -37.25
N LYS A 35 41.11 -81.56 -37.68
CA LYS A 35 39.81 -80.96 -38.08
C LYS A 35 39.12 -80.25 -36.97
N LYS A 36 39.65 -80.16 -35.72
CA LYS A 36 39.11 -79.44 -34.55
C LYS A 36 39.41 -77.91 -34.55
N ALA A 37 40.42 -77.46 -35.27
CA ALA A 37 40.79 -76.04 -35.30
C ALA A 37 39.74 -75.17 -36.04
N ARG A 38 39.11 -75.71 -37.08
CA ARG A 38 38.07 -74.98 -37.83
C ARG A 38 36.81 -74.70 -36.97
N ARG A 39 36.41 -75.56 -36.06
CA ARG A 39 35.27 -75.34 -35.14
C ARG A 39 35.62 -74.36 -34.03
N ALA A 40 36.86 -74.35 -33.53
CA ALA A 40 37.34 -73.39 -32.55
C ALA A 40 37.43 -71.97 -33.15
N TYR A 41 37.89 -71.85 -34.42
CA TYR A 41 37.90 -70.57 -35.12
C TYR A 41 36.50 -70.06 -35.43
N LEU A 42 35.52 -70.89 -35.74
CA LEU A 42 34.13 -70.50 -35.96
C LEU A 42 33.46 -70.11 -34.67
N LEU A 43 33.77 -70.71 -33.52
CA LEU A 43 33.28 -70.29 -32.19
C LEU A 43 33.92 -68.97 -31.74
N LEU A 44 35.21 -68.75 -31.99
CA LEU A 44 35.86 -67.47 -31.72
C LEU A 44 35.33 -66.36 -32.61
N LEU A 45 35.08 -66.62 -33.90
CA LEU A 45 34.46 -65.64 -34.81
C LEU A 45 33.00 -65.33 -34.40
N GLY A 46 32.24 -66.36 -33.97
CA GLY A 46 30.89 -66.17 -33.42
C GLY A 46 30.89 -65.31 -32.13
N MET A 47 31.83 -65.58 -31.20
CA MET A 47 31.99 -64.86 -29.99
C MET A 47 32.47 -63.37 -30.21
N ALA A 48 33.38 -63.19 -31.17
CA ALA A 48 33.81 -61.89 -31.63
C ALA A 48 32.67 -61.08 -32.31
N GLY A 49 31.87 -61.80 -33.14
CA GLY A 49 30.70 -61.24 -33.81
C GLY A 49 29.61 -60.82 -32.80
N THR A 50 29.32 -61.65 -31.77
CA THR A 50 28.39 -61.29 -30.70
C THR A 50 28.92 -60.17 -29.82
N ALA A 51 30.20 -60.15 -29.48
CA ALA A 51 30.84 -59.06 -28.76
C ALA A 51 30.79 -57.73 -29.57
N ALA A 52 31.08 -57.80 -30.88
CA ALA A 52 30.95 -56.67 -31.78
C ALA A 52 29.49 -56.21 -31.91
N ALA A 53 28.54 -57.15 -32.02
CA ALA A 53 27.12 -56.79 -32.06
C ALA A 53 26.64 -56.13 -30.73
N ILE A 54 27.07 -56.69 -29.59
CA ILE A 54 26.78 -56.11 -28.27
C ILE A 54 27.41 -54.69 -28.14
N TYR A 55 28.64 -54.53 -28.61
CA TYR A 55 29.33 -53.23 -28.63
C TYR A 55 28.61 -52.22 -29.54
N PHE A 56 28.17 -52.61 -30.72
CA PHE A 56 27.42 -51.82 -31.68
C PHE A 56 26.02 -51.48 -31.14
N VAL A 57 25.31 -52.43 -30.55
CA VAL A 57 24.00 -52.21 -29.94
C VAL A 57 24.13 -51.31 -28.72
N HIS A 58 25.12 -51.56 -27.88
CA HIS A 58 25.40 -50.68 -26.73
C HIS A 58 25.75 -49.25 -27.19
N GLY A 59 26.63 -49.08 -28.17
CA GLY A 59 26.97 -47.80 -28.76
C GLY A 59 25.81 -47.10 -29.47
N TYR A 60 24.86 -47.86 -30.04
CA TYR A 60 23.67 -47.32 -30.68
C TYR A 60 22.64 -46.84 -29.63
N VAL A 61 22.44 -47.58 -28.54
CA VAL A 61 21.54 -47.24 -27.45
C VAL A 61 22.06 -46.04 -26.66
N THR A 62 23.38 -45.98 -26.35
CA THR A 62 24.00 -44.87 -25.62
C THR A 62 24.22 -43.60 -26.48
N ARG A 63 24.03 -43.71 -27.81
CA ARG A 63 24.21 -42.55 -28.70
C ARG A 63 23.15 -41.49 -28.52
N ASN A 64 21.99 -41.84 -27.96
CA ASN A 64 20.85 -40.93 -27.73
C ASN A 64 20.72 -40.48 -26.27
N GLU A 65 21.76 -40.65 -25.46
CA GLU A 65 21.77 -40.23 -24.07
C GLU A 65 22.93 -39.28 -23.82
N VAL A 66 22.69 -38.29 -23.00
CA VAL A 66 23.69 -37.35 -22.46
C VAL A 66 23.65 -37.42 -20.96
N ALA A 67 24.74 -37.80 -20.33
CA ALA A 67 24.82 -37.95 -18.87
C ALA A 67 25.78 -36.92 -18.25
N THR A 68 25.49 -36.55 -17.02
CA THR A 68 26.39 -35.77 -16.16
C THR A 68 26.27 -36.25 -14.71
N ASP A 69 27.41 -36.31 -14.04
CA ASP A 69 27.58 -36.56 -12.61
C ASP A 69 27.66 -35.28 -11.78
N ASP A 70 27.77 -34.12 -12.45
CA ASP A 70 27.79 -32.80 -11.83
C ASP A 70 26.36 -32.21 -11.77
N ALA A 71 25.55 -32.82 -10.93
CA ALA A 71 24.17 -32.39 -10.73
C ALA A 71 23.79 -32.49 -9.26
N GLN A 72 22.91 -31.58 -8.83
CA GLN A 72 22.44 -31.57 -7.47
C GLN A 72 20.96 -31.18 -7.39
N ILE A 73 20.30 -31.66 -6.34
CA ILE A 73 18.92 -31.24 -6.01
C ILE A 73 18.96 -29.86 -5.37
N GLU A 74 18.17 -28.96 -5.91
CA GLU A 74 18.05 -27.61 -5.39
C GLU A 74 16.61 -27.25 -5.01
N ALA A 75 16.46 -26.21 -4.23
CA ALA A 75 15.18 -25.60 -3.86
C ALA A 75 15.32 -24.09 -3.74
N ASP A 76 14.26 -23.35 -4.00
CA ASP A 76 14.22 -21.92 -3.83
C ASP A 76 14.07 -21.56 -2.33
N VAL A 77 15.22 -21.56 -1.61
CA VAL A 77 15.23 -21.27 -0.17
C VAL A 77 14.74 -19.85 0.09
N THR A 78 13.72 -19.71 0.94
CA THR A 78 13.12 -18.43 1.27
C THR A 78 13.62 -17.97 2.66
N PRO A 79 14.43 -16.89 2.74
CA PRO A 79 14.80 -16.30 4.00
C PRO A 79 13.62 -15.52 4.59
N VAL A 80 13.28 -15.80 5.84
CA VAL A 80 12.30 -15.04 6.62
C VAL A 80 13.04 -14.05 7.50
N ALA A 81 12.98 -12.77 7.14
CA ALA A 81 13.64 -11.70 7.88
C ALA A 81 12.62 -10.89 8.67
N THR A 82 13.05 -10.37 9.83
CA THR A 82 12.24 -9.44 10.60
C THR A 82 12.17 -8.07 9.95
N ARG A 83 11.00 -7.43 10.04
CA ARG A 83 10.80 -6.04 9.59
C ARG A 83 10.93 -5.03 10.73
N VAL A 84 10.94 -5.51 11.97
CA VAL A 84 10.99 -4.69 13.19
C VAL A 84 12.12 -5.16 14.09
N GLY A 85 12.67 -4.26 14.89
CA GLY A 85 13.68 -4.58 15.89
C GLY A 85 13.04 -4.90 17.23
N GLY A 86 13.74 -5.69 18.05
CA GLY A 86 13.30 -6.02 19.41
C GLY A 86 13.93 -7.33 19.90
N VAL A 87 13.56 -7.74 21.10
CA VAL A 87 13.99 -9.01 21.68
C VAL A 87 13.04 -10.11 21.24
N VAL A 88 13.55 -11.25 20.79
CA VAL A 88 12.74 -12.44 20.50
C VAL A 88 12.25 -13.03 21.82
N LEU A 89 10.95 -12.93 22.07
CA LEU A 89 10.34 -13.49 23.30
C LEU A 89 10.18 -15.00 23.19
N HIS A 90 9.60 -15.45 22.07
CA HIS A 90 9.34 -16.86 21.85
C HIS A 90 9.68 -17.27 20.42
N MET A 91 10.32 -18.43 20.31
CA MET A 91 10.51 -19.14 19.06
C MET A 91 9.60 -20.37 19.05
N LYS A 92 8.56 -20.36 18.19
CA LYS A 92 7.53 -21.42 18.17
C LYS A 92 7.91 -22.64 17.32
N ILE A 93 9.05 -22.57 16.67
CA ILE A 93 9.55 -23.60 15.76
C ILE A 93 10.98 -23.98 16.08
N GLY A 94 11.36 -25.21 15.73
CA GLY A 94 12.72 -25.74 15.85
C GLY A 94 13.37 -25.98 14.49
N ASP A 95 14.67 -26.30 14.49
CA ASP A 95 15.40 -26.75 13.30
C ASP A 95 14.76 -28.01 12.72
N ASN A 96 14.76 -28.12 11.39
CA ASN A 96 14.22 -29.24 10.63
C ASN A 96 12.72 -29.51 10.81
N GLN A 97 11.99 -28.59 11.45
CA GLN A 97 10.55 -28.71 11.62
C GLN A 97 9.80 -28.34 10.35
N LYS A 98 8.75 -29.08 10.02
CA LYS A 98 7.80 -28.72 8.97
C LYS A 98 6.92 -27.56 9.43
N VAL A 99 6.75 -26.56 8.55
CA VAL A 99 5.89 -25.40 8.79
C VAL A 99 4.91 -25.23 7.63
N GLU A 100 3.73 -24.68 7.93
CA GLU A 100 2.71 -24.33 6.97
C GLU A 100 2.74 -22.83 6.68
N ALA A 101 2.25 -22.42 5.51
CA ALA A 101 2.10 -21.01 5.18
C ALA A 101 1.18 -20.30 6.19
N GLY A 102 1.60 -19.15 6.72
CA GLY A 102 0.88 -18.41 7.76
C GLY A 102 1.14 -18.89 9.19
N GLN A 103 1.83 -20.00 9.39
CA GLN A 103 2.18 -20.49 10.74
C GLN A 103 3.10 -19.51 11.46
N LEU A 104 2.81 -19.26 12.75
CA LEU A 104 3.62 -18.39 13.60
C LEU A 104 5.01 -19.02 13.87
N ILE A 105 6.04 -18.28 13.53
CA ILE A 105 7.46 -18.65 13.66
C ILE A 105 8.03 -18.13 14.97
N ALA A 106 7.93 -16.81 15.15
CA ALA A 106 8.53 -16.11 16.27
C ALA A 106 7.67 -14.92 16.72
N GLU A 107 7.80 -14.58 17.99
CA GLU A 107 7.21 -13.40 18.60
C GLU A 107 8.32 -12.49 19.11
N ILE A 108 8.34 -11.25 18.63
CA ILE A 108 9.22 -10.18 19.12
C ILE A 108 8.49 -9.42 20.22
N ASP A 109 9.22 -8.86 21.17
CA ASP A 109 8.67 -7.99 22.21
C ASP A 109 7.87 -6.85 21.59
N ASP A 110 6.59 -6.82 21.90
CA ASP A 110 5.61 -5.88 21.32
C ASP A 110 5.22 -4.75 22.28
N ALA A 111 5.82 -4.68 23.49
CA ALA A 111 5.47 -3.71 24.52
C ALA A 111 5.58 -2.25 24.02
N ASP A 112 6.71 -1.90 23.41
CA ASP A 112 6.93 -0.56 22.86
C ASP A 112 5.96 -0.24 21.70
N TYR A 113 5.67 -1.23 20.86
CA TYR A 113 4.74 -1.08 19.74
C TYR A 113 3.30 -0.93 20.20
N LYS A 114 2.88 -1.67 21.22
CA LYS A 114 1.57 -1.53 21.88
C LYS A 114 1.42 -0.16 22.52
N ALA A 115 2.47 0.35 23.19
CA ALA A 115 2.45 1.68 23.77
C ALA A 115 2.28 2.78 22.71
N LYS A 116 2.95 2.65 21.55
CA LYS A 116 2.78 3.57 20.42
C LYS A 116 1.37 3.51 19.82
N VAL A 117 0.80 2.32 19.69
CA VAL A 117 -0.59 2.15 19.23
C VAL A 117 -1.55 2.80 20.22
N ALA A 118 -1.39 2.56 21.53
CA ALA A 118 -2.24 3.17 22.56
C ALA A 118 -2.15 4.70 22.58
N ALA A 119 -0.95 5.27 22.37
CA ALA A 119 -0.78 6.72 22.23
C ALA A 119 -1.52 7.26 21.00
N ALA A 120 -1.39 6.62 19.84
CA ALA A 120 -2.09 7.02 18.62
C ALA A 120 -3.62 6.83 18.71
N GLU A 121 -4.11 5.85 19.47
CA GLU A 121 -5.53 5.66 19.75
C GLU A 121 -6.06 6.82 20.63
N ALA A 122 -5.31 7.22 21.65
CA ALA A 122 -5.67 8.38 22.48
C ALA A 122 -5.69 9.69 21.68
N ASP A 123 -4.73 9.89 20.76
CA ASP A 123 -4.69 11.05 19.86
C ASP A 123 -5.90 11.06 18.92
N LEU A 124 -6.30 9.90 18.40
CA LEU A 124 -7.51 9.76 17.56
C LEU A 124 -8.78 10.12 18.37
N ASP A 125 -8.90 9.62 19.57
CA ASP A 125 -10.07 9.90 20.43
C ASP A 125 -10.14 11.38 20.81
N ALA A 126 -9.00 12.03 21.07
CA ALA A 126 -8.93 13.47 21.28
C ALA A 126 -9.35 14.24 20.03
N ALA A 127 -8.88 13.84 18.83
CA ALA A 127 -9.28 14.47 17.58
C ALA A 127 -10.78 14.29 17.29
N ARG A 128 -11.37 13.14 17.59
CA ARG A 128 -12.83 12.88 17.48
C ARG A 128 -13.62 13.80 18.40
N ALA A 129 -13.23 13.89 19.69
CA ALA A 129 -13.88 14.78 20.63
C ALA A 129 -13.83 16.25 20.18
N GLN A 130 -12.74 16.68 19.55
CA GLN A 130 -12.61 18.02 18.98
C GLN A 130 -13.52 18.23 17.76
N ALA A 131 -13.69 17.21 16.90
CA ALA A 131 -14.61 17.26 15.78
C ALA A 131 -16.06 17.33 16.24
N ASP A 132 -16.46 16.53 17.23
CA ASP A 132 -17.79 16.54 17.83
C ASP A 132 -18.11 17.94 18.45
N ALA A 133 -17.12 18.55 19.13
CA ALA A 133 -17.26 19.89 19.67
C ALA A 133 -17.41 20.94 18.56
N ALA A 134 -16.70 20.81 17.45
CA ALA A 134 -16.81 21.71 16.31
C ALA A 134 -18.17 21.56 15.60
N ASP A 135 -18.70 20.34 15.46
CA ASP A 135 -20.03 20.08 14.92
C ASP A 135 -21.13 20.67 15.81
N ALA A 136 -21.02 20.52 17.14
CA ALA A 136 -21.91 21.16 18.10
C ALA A 136 -21.86 22.67 17.96
N GLN A 137 -20.67 23.26 17.74
CA GLN A 137 -20.53 24.70 17.52
C GLN A 137 -21.23 25.17 16.24
N VAL A 138 -21.21 24.36 15.15
CA VAL A 138 -21.99 24.66 13.93
C VAL A 138 -23.47 24.79 14.24
N GLU A 139 -24.04 23.87 15.02
CA GLU A 139 -25.47 23.89 15.36
C GLU A 139 -25.82 25.05 16.28
N ILE A 140 -24.95 25.42 17.24
CA ILE A 140 -25.10 26.60 18.05
C ILE A 140 -25.10 27.86 17.18
N VAL A 141 -24.14 28.02 16.28
CA VAL A 141 -24.06 29.19 15.38
C VAL A 141 -25.29 29.29 14.50
N LYS A 142 -25.73 28.19 13.93
CA LYS A 142 -26.93 28.12 13.10
C LYS A 142 -28.20 28.53 13.85
N SER A 143 -28.37 28.01 15.07
CA SER A 143 -29.50 28.32 15.89
C SER A 143 -29.49 29.81 16.37
N THR A 144 -28.36 30.31 16.88
CA THR A 144 -28.24 31.66 17.40
C THR A 144 -28.33 32.70 16.28
N SER A 145 -27.61 32.52 15.17
CA SER A 145 -27.63 33.47 14.06
C SER A 145 -28.99 33.47 13.35
N GLY A 146 -29.60 32.29 13.14
CA GLY A 146 -30.95 32.17 12.58
C GLY A 146 -32.02 32.82 13.50
N GLY A 147 -31.88 32.59 14.79
CA GLY A 147 -32.75 33.22 15.81
C GLY A 147 -32.62 34.75 15.83
N ALA A 148 -31.39 35.26 15.76
CA ALA A 148 -31.13 36.68 15.71
C ALA A 148 -31.74 37.34 14.47
N LEU A 149 -31.58 36.76 13.28
CA LEU A 149 -32.18 37.24 12.04
C LEU A 149 -33.70 37.21 12.10
N SER A 150 -34.30 36.14 12.63
CA SER A 150 -35.74 36.01 12.79
C SER A 150 -36.31 37.08 13.73
N SER A 151 -35.64 37.31 14.86
CA SER A 151 -35.99 38.37 15.83
C SER A 151 -35.89 39.76 15.21
N ALA A 152 -34.82 40.05 14.47
CA ALA A 152 -34.65 41.33 13.77
C ALA A 152 -35.75 41.56 12.73
N LYS A 153 -36.15 40.56 11.94
CA LYS A 153 -37.24 40.60 10.97
C LYS A 153 -38.60 40.83 11.66
N ALA A 154 -38.87 40.16 12.78
CA ALA A 154 -40.09 40.35 13.54
C ALA A 154 -40.18 41.79 14.11
N MET A 155 -39.06 42.36 14.61
CA MET A 155 -38.98 43.73 15.07
C MET A 155 -39.26 44.73 13.93
N LEU A 156 -38.70 44.50 12.72
CA LEU A 156 -38.97 45.33 11.54
C LEU A 156 -40.45 45.32 11.18
N GLN A 157 -41.10 44.15 11.19
CA GLN A 157 -42.54 44.05 10.95
C GLN A 157 -43.36 44.83 11.98
N GLY A 158 -42.98 44.74 13.26
CA GLY A 158 -43.63 45.49 14.33
C GLY A 158 -43.49 47.00 14.18
N THR A 159 -42.30 47.50 13.84
CA THR A 159 -42.05 48.92 13.59
C THR A 159 -42.79 49.43 12.35
N GLY A 160 -42.90 48.59 11.29
CA GLY A 160 -43.72 48.89 10.11
C GLY A 160 -45.23 49.05 10.44
N ALA A 161 -45.77 48.27 11.38
CA ALA A 161 -47.12 48.45 11.88
C ALA A 161 -47.29 49.80 12.64
N SER A 162 -46.25 50.21 13.41
CA SER A 162 -46.29 51.51 14.08
C SER A 162 -46.31 52.70 13.13
N VAL A 163 -45.60 52.61 11.99
CA VAL A 163 -45.63 53.64 10.93
C VAL A 163 -47.03 53.72 10.32
N ARG A 164 -47.67 52.60 10.05
CA ARG A 164 -49.05 52.60 9.51
C ARG A 164 -50.05 53.25 10.50
N SER A 165 -49.90 52.95 11.80
CA SER A 165 -50.71 53.59 12.84
C SER A 165 -50.48 55.11 12.93
N ALA A 166 -49.22 55.57 12.89
CA ALA A 166 -48.89 56.96 12.87
C ALA A 166 -49.41 57.69 11.64
N GLN A 167 -49.39 57.01 10.46
CA GLN A 167 -49.96 57.58 9.23
C GLN A 167 -51.52 57.79 9.35
N ALA A 168 -52.21 56.79 9.92
CA ALA A 168 -53.66 56.90 10.15
C ALA A 168 -53.97 58.10 11.17
N MET A 169 -53.08 58.31 12.14
CA MET A 169 -53.23 59.49 13.02
C MET A 169 -53.06 60.80 12.25
N ILE A 170 -52.13 60.90 11.30
CA ILE A 170 -51.97 62.05 10.41
C ILE A 170 -53.24 62.28 9.61
N GLU A 171 -53.82 61.28 9.03
CA GLU A 171 -55.06 61.36 8.24
C GLU A 171 -56.25 61.89 9.11
N ALA A 172 -56.40 61.38 10.35
CA ALA A 172 -57.41 61.84 11.29
C ALA A 172 -57.16 63.33 11.73
N ALA A 173 -55.92 63.70 11.97
CA ALA A 173 -55.55 65.07 12.29
C ALA A 173 -55.79 66.02 11.11
N GLN A 174 -55.52 65.61 9.87
CA GLN A 174 -55.82 66.34 8.63
C GLN A 174 -57.33 66.58 8.48
N ALA A 175 -58.14 65.57 8.71
CA ALA A 175 -59.60 65.68 8.68
C ALA A 175 -60.11 66.71 9.74
N THR A 176 -59.46 66.71 10.94
CA THR A 176 -59.77 67.66 12.00
C THR A 176 -59.40 69.13 11.61
N VAL A 177 -58.22 69.31 10.95
CA VAL A 177 -57.83 70.63 10.40
C VAL A 177 -58.80 71.06 9.31
N ALA A 178 -59.22 70.16 8.38
CA ALA A 178 -60.19 70.49 7.32
C ALA A 178 -61.54 70.95 7.93
N ARG A 179 -62.04 70.27 9.00
CA ARG A 179 -63.25 70.65 9.71
C ARG A 179 -63.11 71.97 10.36
N ALA A 180 -62.02 72.20 11.17
CA ALA A 180 -61.79 73.47 11.85
C ALA A 180 -61.64 74.66 10.86
N THR A 181 -61.04 74.41 9.70
CA THR A 181 -60.94 75.41 8.62
C THR A 181 -62.32 75.76 8.06
N SER A 182 -63.21 74.82 7.87
CA SER A 182 -64.61 75.04 7.42
C SER A 182 -65.42 75.81 8.47
N ASP A 183 -65.22 75.46 9.76
CA ASP A 183 -65.85 76.12 10.87
C ASP A 183 -65.41 77.63 10.98
N LEU A 184 -64.08 77.88 10.83
CA LEU A 184 -63.54 79.28 10.80
C LEU A 184 -64.08 80.01 9.57
N MET A 185 -64.12 79.45 8.39
CA MET A 185 -64.67 80.07 7.19
C MET A 185 -66.14 80.50 7.40
N LYS A 186 -66.95 79.59 7.98
CA LYS A 186 -68.31 79.94 8.39
C LYS A 186 -68.39 81.09 9.37
N ALA A 187 -67.62 80.97 10.45
CA ALA A 187 -67.57 82.05 11.50
C ALA A 187 -67.10 83.42 10.95
N GLN A 188 -66.11 83.38 10.01
CA GLN A 188 -65.66 84.60 9.31
C GLN A 188 -66.76 85.22 8.45
N GLN A 189 -67.54 84.42 7.68
CA GLN A 189 -68.67 84.86 6.85
C GLN A 189 -69.75 85.48 7.75
N ASP A 190 -70.04 84.81 8.89
CA ASP A 190 -71.03 85.35 9.86
C ASP A 190 -70.60 86.65 10.47
N LEU A 191 -69.29 86.83 10.84
CA LEU A 191 -68.68 88.06 11.29
C LEU A 191 -68.80 89.19 10.26
N ASP A 192 -68.41 88.85 8.96
CA ASP A 192 -68.48 89.82 7.85
C ASP A 192 -69.95 90.28 7.59
N ARG A 193 -70.97 89.40 7.74
CA ARG A 193 -72.38 89.70 7.65
C ARG A 193 -72.81 90.60 8.87
N ALA A 194 -72.37 90.21 10.10
CA ALA A 194 -72.66 90.95 11.27
C ALA A 194 -72.10 92.43 11.25
N LYS A 195 -70.86 92.58 10.68
CA LYS A 195 -70.24 93.89 10.46
C LYS A 195 -71.09 94.78 9.54
N LYS A 196 -71.51 94.25 8.36
CA LYS A 196 -72.29 94.92 7.33
C LYS A 196 -73.66 95.33 7.90
N LEU A 197 -74.32 94.49 8.71
CA LEU A 197 -75.60 94.81 9.36
C LEU A 197 -75.46 95.80 10.48
N HIS A 198 -74.34 95.77 11.22
CA HIS A 198 -74.07 96.79 12.26
C HIS A 198 -73.80 98.18 11.68
N ASP A 199 -73.01 98.24 10.59
CA ASP A 199 -72.76 99.48 9.86
C ASP A 199 -74.05 100.10 9.28
N ALA A 200 -75.00 99.21 8.94
CA ALA A 200 -76.33 99.60 8.49
C ALA A 200 -77.30 99.91 9.63
N GLY A 201 -76.89 99.79 10.89
CA GLY A 201 -77.72 100.05 12.06
C GLY A 201 -78.76 98.97 12.40
N ALA A 202 -78.67 97.79 11.76
CA ALA A 202 -79.68 96.72 11.85
C ALA A 202 -79.45 95.71 12.99
N VAL A 203 -78.19 95.66 13.60
CA VAL A 203 -77.87 94.76 14.74
C VAL A 203 -77.11 95.54 15.82
N SER A 204 -77.14 95.06 17.09
CA SER A 204 -76.44 95.64 18.21
C SER A 204 -74.93 95.42 18.21
N GLY A 205 -74.15 96.29 18.89
CA GLY A 205 -72.69 96.09 19.08
C GLY A 205 -72.39 94.76 19.78
N GLN A 206 -73.24 94.31 20.72
CA GLN A 206 -73.11 93.01 21.40
C GLN A 206 -73.20 91.82 20.40
N ALA A 207 -74.04 91.94 19.36
CA ALA A 207 -74.13 90.91 18.35
C ALA A 207 -72.84 90.86 17.51
N LEU A 208 -72.23 91.99 17.19
CA LEU A 208 -70.94 92.08 16.49
C LEU A 208 -69.81 91.47 17.35
N GLU A 209 -69.70 91.83 18.64
CA GLU A 209 -68.73 91.27 19.57
C GLU A 209 -68.87 89.79 19.75
N SER A 210 -70.11 89.25 19.79
CA SER A 210 -70.38 87.79 19.84
C SER A 210 -69.91 87.10 18.56
N ALA A 211 -70.13 87.68 17.38
CA ALA A 211 -69.66 87.13 16.12
C ALA A 211 -68.08 87.12 16.03
N GLN A 212 -67.50 88.22 16.57
CA GLN A 212 -66.02 88.32 16.64
C GLN A 212 -65.43 87.25 17.59
N ALA A 213 -66.03 87.12 18.79
CA ALA A 213 -65.59 86.06 19.74
C ALA A 213 -65.75 84.68 19.18
N SER A 214 -66.86 84.43 18.40
CA SER A 214 -67.03 83.12 17.69
C SER A 214 -65.95 82.87 16.67
N ARG A 215 -65.57 83.84 15.84
CA ARG A 215 -64.52 83.77 14.86
C ARG A 215 -63.16 83.50 15.53
N ASP A 216 -62.87 84.26 16.64
CA ASP A 216 -61.59 84.07 17.37
C ASP A 216 -61.50 82.68 18.04
N SER A 217 -62.62 82.21 18.58
CA SER A 217 -62.70 80.80 19.06
C SER A 217 -62.48 79.76 17.96
N ALA A 218 -63.09 80.00 16.77
CA ALA A 218 -62.85 79.08 15.61
C ALA A 218 -61.38 79.17 15.14
N GLN A 219 -60.77 80.36 15.14
CA GLN A 219 -59.33 80.51 14.84
C GLN A 219 -58.46 79.73 15.83
N ALA A 220 -58.69 79.84 17.11
CA ALA A 220 -57.96 79.14 18.16
C ALA A 220 -58.13 77.59 17.99
N SER A 221 -59.37 77.16 17.61
CA SER A 221 -59.60 75.73 17.32
C SER A 221 -58.81 75.21 16.09
N LEU A 222 -58.69 76.05 15.04
CA LEU A 222 -57.88 75.73 13.84
C LEU A 222 -56.40 75.67 14.21
N ASP A 223 -55.91 76.59 15.00
CA ASP A 223 -54.50 76.62 15.42
C ASP A 223 -54.16 75.42 16.31
N SER A 224 -55.07 75.05 17.22
CA SER A 224 -54.97 73.83 17.99
C SER A 224 -54.93 72.55 17.09
N ALA A 225 -55.83 72.50 16.08
CA ALA A 225 -55.86 71.38 15.13
C ALA A 225 -54.56 71.25 14.28
N LYS A 226 -54.00 72.42 13.86
CA LYS A 226 -52.70 72.45 13.16
C LYS A 226 -51.55 71.98 14.03
N ALA A 227 -51.54 72.40 15.31
CA ALA A 227 -50.54 71.92 16.26
C ALA A 227 -50.62 70.42 16.50
N ASN A 228 -51.83 69.86 16.59
CA ASN A 228 -52.03 68.41 16.67
C ASN A 228 -51.57 67.64 15.37
N LEU A 229 -51.80 68.23 14.18
CA LEU A 229 -51.30 67.68 12.93
C LEU A 229 -49.75 67.71 12.90
N ALA A 230 -49.12 68.79 13.36
CA ALA A 230 -47.66 68.87 13.46
C ALA A 230 -47.11 67.78 14.41
N ALA A 231 -47.71 67.65 15.61
CA ALA A 231 -47.31 66.54 16.52
C ALA A 231 -47.51 65.14 15.94
N SER A 232 -48.57 64.92 15.16
CA SER A 232 -48.79 63.64 14.48
C SER A 232 -47.74 63.35 13.39
N LYS A 233 -47.32 64.42 12.67
CA LYS A 233 -46.22 64.31 11.68
C LYS A 233 -44.89 64.01 12.38
N ASP A 234 -44.60 64.62 13.47
CA ASP A 234 -43.36 64.32 14.24
C ASP A 234 -43.38 62.94 14.83
N ALA A 235 -44.52 62.44 15.30
CA ALA A 235 -44.69 61.08 15.74
C ALA A 235 -44.45 60.02 14.56
N SER A 236 -44.94 60.39 13.33
CA SER A 236 -44.68 59.58 12.15
C SER A 236 -43.20 59.55 11.76
N ALA A 237 -42.51 60.72 11.84
CA ALA A 237 -41.06 60.77 11.56
C ALA A 237 -40.25 59.91 12.55
N GLN A 238 -40.63 59.95 13.85
CA GLN A 238 -40.05 59.13 14.89
C GLN A 238 -40.28 57.58 14.56
N ALA A 239 -41.50 57.25 14.14
CA ALA A 239 -41.81 55.86 13.76
C ALA A 239 -40.99 55.40 12.54
N GLN A 240 -40.79 56.26 11.53
CA GLN A 240 -39.92 56.01 10.38
C GLN A 240 -38.45 55.83 10.79
N SER A 241 -37.94 56.63 11.69
CA SER A 241 -36.56 56.51 12.23
C SER A 241 -36.37 55.17 12.95
N ARG A 242 -37.41 54.67 13.67
CA ARG A 242 -37.38 53.33 14.27
C ARG A 242 -37.37 52.20 13.21
N VAL A 243 -38.02 52.40 12.07
CA VAL A 243 -37.95 51.43 10.95
C VAL A 243 -36.53 51.36 10.40
N ALA A 244 -35.90 52.54 10.16
CA ALA A 244 -34.52 52.58 9.69
C ALA A 244 -33.53 51.91 10.68
N GLU A 245 -33.74 52.09 11.99
CA GLU A 245 -32.98 51.40 13.03
C GLU A 245 -33.20 49.86 12.96
N ALA A 246 -34.45 49.41 12.79
CA ALA A 246 -34.80 48.00 12.69
C ALA A 246 -34.24 47.36 11.37
N GLU A 247 -34.26 48.10 10.25
CA GLU A 247 -33.61 47.70 9.00
C GLU A 247 -32.09 47.53 9.19
N GLY A 248 -31.44 48.50 9.87
CA GLY A 248 -30.03 48.35 10.20
C GLY A 248 -29.71 47.10 11.02
N ARG A 249 -30.59 46.73 11.96
CA ARG A 249 -30.44 45.49 12.74
C ARG A 249 -30.63 44.23 11.86
N VAL A 250 -31.55 44.23 10.89
CA VAL A 250 -31.70 43.14 9.92
C VAL A 250 -30.44 43.00 9.09
N VAL A 251 -29.89 44.12 8.56
CA VAL A 251 -28.63 44.09 7.78
C VAL A 251 -27.47 43.54 8.62
N GLN A 252 -27.36 43.95 9.90
CA GLN A 252 -26.33 43.44 10.80
C GLN A 252 -26.47 41.96 11.09
N SER A 253 -27.71 41.41 11.09
CA SER A 253 -28.01 40.01 11.33
C SER A 253 -28.04 39.16 10.03
N THR A 254 -27.87 39.77 8.84
CA THR A 254 -27.93 39.06 7.53
C THR A 254 -26.75 38.13 7.25
N PRO A 255 -25.48 38.35 7.76
CA PRO A 255 -24.34 37.43 7.44
C PRO A 255 -24.43 36.06 8.11
N VAL A 256 -25.65 35.52 8.32
CA VAL A 256 -25.89 34.18 8.90
C VAL A 256 -25.16 33.11 8.12
N ASP A 257 -25.25 33.15 6.79
CA ASP A 257 -24.64 32.13 5.91
C ASP A 257 -23.10 32.15 6.02
N HIS A 258 -22.50 33.34 6.15
CA HIS A 258 -21.05 33.47 6.34
C HIS A 258 -20.60 32.94 7.70
N GLN A 259 -21.39 33.17 8.75
CA GLN A 259 -21.08 32.64 10.08
C GLN A 259 -21.19 31.12 10.13
N ILE A 260 -22.25 30.58 9.52
CA ILE A 260 -22.43 29.14 9.37
C ILE A 260 -21.30 28.55 8.51
N ALA A 261 -20.94 29.16 7.37
CA ALA A 261 -19.86 28.73 6.52
C ALA A 261 -18.50 28.69 7.25
N SER A 262 -18.23 29.70 8.07
CA SER A 262 -17.03 29.76 8.92
C SER A 262 -17.00 28.64 9.95
N ALA A 263 -18.13 28.39 10.64
CA ALA A 263 -18.25 27.29 11.59
C ALA A 263 -18.11 25.93 10.91
N ASN A 264 -18.73 25.74 9.72
CA ASN A 264 -18.57 24.52 8.92
C ASN A 264 -17.11 24.31 8.49
N ALA A 265 -16.39 25.37 8.08
CA ALA A 265 -14.98 25.27 7.72
C ALA A 265 -14.13 24.83 8.92
N ALA A 266 -14.43 25.31 10.12
CA ALA A 266 -13.77 24.85 11.35
C ALA A 266 -14.08 23.38 11.66
N ALA A 267 -15.32 22.92 11.47
CA ALA A 267 -15.71 21.52 11.62
C ALA A 267 -15.00 20.63 10.58
N HIS A 268 -14.94 21.05 9.32
CA HIS A 268 -14.18 20.34 8.29
C HIS A 268 -12.70 20.22 8.62
N LEU A 269 -12.08 21.26 9.19
CA LEU A 269 -10.69 21.19 9.64
C LEU A 269 -10.53 20.16 10.78
N ALA A 270 -11.45 20.15 11.74
CA ALA A 270 -11.42 19.18 12.83
C ALA A 270 -11.59 17.73 12.32
N HIS A 271 -12.50 17.49 11.37
CA HIS A 271 -12.63 16.18 10.71
C HIS A 271 -11.37 15.79 9.92
N ALA A 272 -10.67 16.74 9.30
CA ALA A 272 -9.38 16.46 8.66
C ALA A 272 -8.32 16.02 9.69
N HIS A 273 -8.33 16.57 10.90
CA HIS A 273 -7.48 16.11 12.00
C HIS A 273 -7.81 14.69 12.43
N VAL A 274 -9.09 14.30 12.47
CA VAL A 274 -9.51 12.91 12.73
C VAL A 274 -8.92 11.96 11.66
N ALA A 275 -9.01 12.33 10.38
CA ALA A 275 -8.45 11.53 9.30
C ALA A 275 -6.92 11.38 9.43
N ASN A 276 -6.22 12.43 9.80
CA ASN A 276 -4.78 12.40 10.05
C ASN A 276 -4.42 11.50 11.23
N ALA A 277 -5.15 11.62 12.35
CA ALA A 277 -4.94 10.79 13.53
C ALA A 277 -5.25 9.31 13.25
N GLN A 278 -6.29 9.02 12.45
CA GLN A 278 -6.59 7.66 12.00
C GLN A 278 -5.44 7.08 11.17
N ALA A 279 -4.91 7.84 10.22
CA ALA A 279 -3.75 7.40 9.43
C ALA A 279 -2.50 7.17 10.30
N ALA A 280 -2.28 8.00 11.33
CA ALA A 280 -1.18 7.80 12.28
C ALA A 280 -1.36 6.52 13.10
N LEU A 281 -2.60 6.23 13.52
CA LEU A 281 -2.94 4.98 14.20
C LEU A 281 -2.67 3.75 13.31
N ASP A 282 -3.09 3.81 12.04
CA ASP A 282 -2.87 2.71 11.10
C ASP A 282 -1.36 2.49 10.85
N LEU A 283 -0.58 3.56 10.75
CA LEU A 283 0.88 3.50 10.70
C LEU A 283 1.48 2.89 11.96
N ALA A 284 0.97 3.20 13.15
CA ALA A 284 1.44 2.62 14.40
C ALA A 284 1.12 1.12 14.53
N LYS A 285 0.02 0.65 13.94
CA LYS A 285 -0.40 -0.76 13.94
C LYS A 285 0.47 -1.65 13.04
N LEU A 286 1.08 -1.11 11.98
CA LEU A 286 1.90 -1.89 11.06
C LEU A 286 3.11 -2.53 11.74
N PRO A 287 3.99 -1.80 12.47
CA PRO A 287 5.11 -2.40 13.19
C PRO A 287 4.64 -3.42 14.24
N LEU A 288 3.51 -3.16 14.91
CA LEU A 288 2.94 -4.12 15.87
C LEU A 288 2.55 -5.42 15.18
N SER A 289 1.97 -5.38 13.99
CA SER A 289 1.65 -6.60 13.23
C SER A 289 2.91 -7.38 12.84
N TYR A 290 4.03 -6.70 12.60
CA TYR A 290 5.30 -7.32 12.23
C TYR A 290 6.07 -7.92 13.40
N THR A 291 5.64 -7.72 14.66
CA THR A 291 6.20 -8.42 15.81
C THR A 291 5.87 -9.90 15.84
N LYS A 292 4.77 -10.30 15.16
CA LYS A 292 4.39 -11.70 14.95
C LYS A 292 4.87 -12.15 13.57
N ILE A 293 5.94 -12.93 13.56
CA ILE A 293 6.58 -13.38 12.35
C ILE A 293 5.99 -14.72 11.93
N THR A 294 5.44 -14.77 10.71
CA THR A 294 4.81 -15.95 10.14
C THR A 294 5.56 -16.49 8.94
N ALA A 295 5.40 -17.77 8.65
CA ALA A 295 5.96 -18.42 7.46
C ALA A 295 5.28 -17.91 6.19
N PRO A 296 6.02 -17.36 5.21
CA PRO A 296 5.44 -16.90 3.95
C PRO A 296 5.03 -18.08 3.03
N ILE A 297 5.67 -19.22 3.18
CA ILE A 297 5.44 -20.44 2.40
C ILE A 297 5.48 -21.67 3.31
N ALA A 298 4.86 -22.77 2.84
CA ALA A 298 5.00 -24.06 3.48
C ALA A 298 6.34 -24.71 3.11
N GLY A 299 6.99 -25.36 4.06
CA GLY A 299 8.29 -26.00 3.84
C GLY A 299 8.90 -26.57 5.12
N PHE A 300 10.20 -26.81 5.07
CA PHE A 300 10.98 -27.23 6.23
C PHE A 300 11.92 -26.09 6.68
N VAL A 301 12.00 -25.87 7.96
CA VAL A 301 12.97 -24.97 8.55
C VAL A 301 14.35 -25.58 8.41
N SER A 302 15.27 -24.90 7.70
CA SER A 302 16.63 -25.42 7.51
C SER A 302 17.56 -25.00 8.64
N LYS A 303 17.50 -23.71 9.05
CA LYS A 303 18.39 -23.16 10.06
C LYS A 303 17.72 -22.00 10.77
N LEU A 304 17.80 -21.99 12.10
CA LEU A 304 17.48 -20.85 12.93
C LEU A 304 18.64 -19.85 12.92
N GLY A 305 18.34 -18.60 12.56
CA GLY A 305 19.31 -17.49 12.57
C GLY A 305 19.24 -16.64 13.84
N ALA A 306 18.21 -16.87 14.68
CA ALA A 306 18.02 -16.18 15.95
C ALA A 306 17.44 -17.13 17.01
N HIS A 307 17.66 -16.80 18.28
CA HIS A 307 17.21 -17.57 19.44
C HIS A 307 16.38 -16.71 20.39
N GLU A 308 15.63 -17.36 21.28
CA GLU A 308 14.89 -16.66 22.34
C GLU A 308 15.84 -15.83 23.22
N GLY A 309 15.41 -14.64 23.57
CA GLY A 309 16.23 -13.66 24.33
C GLY A 309 17.22 -12.85 23.48
N GLN A 310 17.39 -13.19 22.19
CA GLN A 310 18.28 -12.46 21.30
C GLN A 310 17.63 -11.18 20.79
N MET A 311 18.41 -10.09 20.75
CA MET A 311 18.00 -8.85 20.10
C MET A 311 18.19 -8.95 18.60
N VAL A 312 17.15 -8.64 17.85
CA VAL A 312 17.14 -8.64 16.36
C VAL A 312 16.91 -7.25 15.82
N GLN A 313 17.42 -7.01 14.61
CA GLN A 313 17.27 -5.74 13.89
C GLN A 313 16.50 -5.93 12.59
N PRO A 314 15.85 -4.89 12.07
CA PRO A 314 15.17 -4.96 10.77
C PRO A 314 16.12 -5.45 9.67
N GLY A 315 15.64 -6.41 8.86
CA GLY A 315 16.42 -7.05 7.80
C GLY A 315 17.22 -8.29 8.23
N MET A 316 17.31 -8.58 9.53
CA MET A 316 17.99 -9.79 10.02
C MET A 316 17.17 -11.04 9.69
N THR A 317 17.78 -12.02 9.04
CA THR A 317 17.15 -13.30 8.76
C THR A 317 17.01 -14.13 10.04
N LEU A 318 15.77 -14.48 10.38
CA LEU A 318 15.46 -15.29 11.57
C LEU A 318 15.46 -16.77 11.26
N VAL A 319 15.00 -17.13 10.06
CA VAL A 319 14.87 -18.53 9.65
C VAL A 319 14.93 -18.64 8.13
N MET A 320 15.44 -19.76 7.63
CA MET A 320 15.41 -20.14 6.22
C MET A 320 14.43 -21.29 6.04
N ILE A 321 13.47 -21.12 5.11
CA ILE A 321 12.48 -22.14 4.78
C ILE A 321 12.80 -22.73 3.42
N VAL A 322 12.97 -24.05 3.38
CA VAL A 322 13.14 -24.82 2.16
C VAL A 322 11.77 -25.36 1.74
N PRO A 323 11.26 -24.95 0.59
CA PRO A 323 9.97 -25.44 0.09
C PRO A 323 10.05 -26.91 -0.29
N GLN A 324 8.90 -27.57 -0.35
CA GLN A 324 8.82 -28.97 -0.82
C GLN A 324 8.98 -29.12 -2.35
N LYS A 325 8.91 -28.00 -3.09
CA LYS A 325 9.11 -28.00 -4.53
C LYS A 325 10.61 -28.03 -4.83
N LEU A 326 11.11 -29.22 -5.16
CA LEU A 326 12.51 -29.46 -5.52
C LEU A 326 12.66 -29.49 -7.04
N TYR A 327 13.85 -29.17 -7.50
CA TYR A 327 14.28 -29.33 -8.89
C TYR A 327 15.74 -29.76 -8.90
N VAL A 328 16.24 -30.22 -10.05
CA VAL A 328 17.64 -30.58 -10.20
C VAL A 328 18.33 -29.55 -11.09
N VAL A 329 19.51 -29.14 -10.69
CA VAL A 329 20.43 -28.36 -11.52
C VAL A 329 21.57 -29.27 -11.92
N ALA A 330 21.64 -29.53 -13.22
CA ALA A 330 22.66 -30.42 -13.82
C ALA A 330 23.58 -29.60 -14.72
N ASN A 331 24.88 -29.68 -14.48
CA ASN A 331 25.90 -28.93 -15.21
C ASN A 331 26.42 -29.78 -16.37
N PHE A 332 25.96 -29.53 -17.59
CA PHE A 332 26.43 -30.22 -18.80
C PHE A 332 27.62 -29.49 -19.43
N LYS A 333 28.47 -30.24 -20.12
CA LYS A 333 29.57 -29.65 -20.89
C LYS A 333 29.01 -28.85 -22.07
N GLU A 334 29.62 -27.72 -22.39
CA GLU A 334 29.26 -26.89 -23.56
C GLU A 334 29.15 -27.70 -24.85
N THR A 335 30.01 -28.70 -25.01
CA THR A 335 30.01 -29.58 -26.19
C THR A 335 28.80 -30.53 -26.30
N GLN A 336 28.01 -30.65 -25.24
CA GLN A 336 26.81 -31.51 -25.18
C GLN A 336 25.51 -30.70 -25.37
N MET A 337 25.58 -29.36 -25.30
CA MET A 337 24.42 -28.51 -25.28
C MET A 337 23.62 -28.47 -26.58
N ASP A 338 24.29 -28.68 -27.72
CA ASP A 338 23.63 -28.70 -29.04
C ASP A 338 22.59 -29.84 -29.18
N ARG A 339 22.66 -30.81 -28.28
CA ARG A 339 21.82 -32.02 -28.30
C ARG A 339 20.69 -32.01 -27.29
N ILE A 340 20.71 -31.10 -26.28
CA ILE A 340 19.75 -31.06 -25.20
C ILE A 340 18.71 -29.98 -25.52
N ALA A 341 17.42 -30.32 -25.43
CA ALA A 341 16.33 -29.39 -25.64
C ALA A 341 15.39 -29.35 -24.43
N ALA A 342 14.70 -28.22 -24.27
CA ALA A 342 13.64 -28.09 -23.26
C ALA A 342 12.51 -29.10 -23.58
N GLY A 343 12.06 -29.82 -22.55
CA GLY A 343 11.06 -30.88 -22.67
C GLY A 343 11.61 -32.29 -22.76
N ASP A 344 12.92 -32.49 -23.00
CA ASP A 344 13.53 -33.79 -23.03
C ASP A 344 13.33 -34.56 -21.72
N PRO A 345 12.96 -35.86 -21.76
CA PRO A 345 12.82 -36.68 -20.57
C PRO A 345 14.19 -37.00 -19.96
N VAL A 346 14.20 -37.05 -18.64
CA VAL A 346 15.42 -37.19 -17.85
C VAL A 346 15.24 -38.25 -16.78
N ASP A 347 16.20 -39.18 -16.73
CA ASP A 347 16.38 -40.08 -15.60
C ASP A 347 17.39 -39.50 -14.62
N ILE A 348 17.02 -39.51 -13.35
CA ILE A 348 17.81 -38.95 -12.24
C ILE A 348 18.07 -40.08 -11.27
N ASP A 349 19.33 -40.40 -11.04
CA ASP A 349 19.79 -41.43 -10.11
C ASP A 349 20.31 -40.72 -8.84
N ILE A 350 19.77 -41.12 -7.68
CA ILE A 350 20.07 -40.41 -6.41
C ILE A 350 21.04 -41.27 -5.61
N ASP A 351 22.26 -40.77 -5.46
CA ASP A 351 23.35 -41.50 -4.77
C ASP A 351 22.99 -41.80 -3.31
N ALA A 352 22.41 -40.83 -2.59
CA ALA A 352 22.06 -40.92 -1.18
C ALA A 352 20.97 -41.95 -0.86
N LEU A 353 20.20 -42.40 -1.88
CA LEU A 353 19.09 -43.36 -1.71
C LEU A 353 19.36 -44.71 -2.34
N GLY A 354 20.66 -45.09 -2.49
CA GLY A 354 21.08 -46.40 -3.01
C GLY A 354 20.75 -46.58 -4.49
N GLY A 355 20.83 -45.51 -5.29
CA GLY A 355 20.55 -45.59 -6.73
C GLY A 355 19.06 -45.59 -7.07
N ARG A 356 18.22 -44.99 -6.24
CA ARG A 356 16.79 -44.77 -6.54
C ARG A 356 16.65 -43.84 -7.73
N LYS A 357 15.95 -44.31 -8.74
CA LYS A 357 15.67 -43.54 -9.96
C LYS A 357 14.38 -42.78 -9.85
N ILE A 358 14.45 -41.52 -10.20
CA ILE A 358 13.30 -40.65 -10.39
C ILE A 358 13.35 -40.05 -11.79
N THR A 359 12.22 -39.62 -12.31
CA THR A 359 12.13 -39.05 -13.65
C THR A 359 11.81 -37.57 -13.57
N GLY A 360 12.16 -36.87 -14.61
CA GLY A 360 11.89 -35.45 -14.77
C GLY A 360 11.94 -35.03 -16.22
N LYS A 361 11.86 -33.74 -16.44
CA LYS A 361 11.98 -33.11 -17.77
C LYS A 361 12.88 -31.93 -17.71
N VAL A 362 13.62 -31.68 -18.77
CA VAL A 362 14.37 -30.44 -18.94
C VAL A 362 13.38 -29.28 -18.95
N ASP A 363 13.44 -28.41 -17.92
CA ASP A 363 12.61 -27.24 -17.79
C ASP A 363 13.19 -26.04 -18.56
N SER A 364 14.47 -25.77 -18.33
CA SER A 364 15.15 -24.66 -18.97
C SER A 364 16.66 -24.83 -18.98
N ILE A 365 17.30 -24.19 -19.94
CA ILE A 365 18.75 -24.18 -20.13
C ILE A 365 19.23 -22.74 -19.80
N SER A 366 20.26 -22.62 -18.97
CA SER A 366 20.84 -21.33 -18.64
C SER A 366 21.40 -20.62 -19.87
N ALA A 367 21.14 -19.31 -19.99
CA ALA A 367 21.68 -18.48 -21.07
C ALA A 367 23.20 -18.21 -20.96
N GLY A 368 23.87 -18.72 -19.92
CA GLY A 368 25.30 -18.51 -19.72
C GLY A 368 25.95 -19.65 -18.94
N THR A 369 27.27 -19.74 -19.03
CA THR A 369 28.06 -20.76 -18.33
C THR A 369 28.16 -20.44 -16.83
N GLY A 370 28.26 -21.44 -15.98
CA GLY A 370 28.40 -21.27 -14.52
C GLY A 370 29.60 -20.40 -14.13
N ALA A 371 30.70 -20.47 -14.87
CA ALA A 371 31.89 -19.64 -14.65
C ALA A 371 31.60 -18.14 -14.84
N ARG A 372 30.66 -17.75 -15.71
CA ARG A 372 30.32 -16.34 -15.95
C ARG A 372 29.53 -15.72 -14.79
N PHE A 373 28.75 -16.53 -14.09
CA PHE A 373 27.92 -16.09 -12.97
C PHE A 373 28.57 -16.38 -11.60
N SER A 374 29.80 -16.90 -11.59
CA SER A 374 30.56 -17.07 -10.33
C SER A 374 30.92 -15.75 -9.71
N MET A 375 30.89 -15.66 -8.38
CA MET A 375 31.33 -14.47 -7.63
C MET A 375 32.83 -14.13 -7.87
N MET A 376 33.63 -15.12 -8.29
CA MET A 376 35.01 -14.93 -8.72
C MET A 376 35.21 -15.59 -10.10
N PRO A 377 34.90 -14.87 -11.20
CA PRO A 377 35.17 -15.39 -12.51
C PRO A 377 36.66 -15.67 -12.68
N PRO A 378 37.05 -16.78 -13.34
CA PRO A 378 38.48 -17.06 -13.60
C PRO A 378 39.06 -15.94 -14.46
N ASP A 379 40.02 -15.20 -13.90
CA ASP A 379 40.73 -14.14 -14.61
C ASP A 379 42.01 -14.70 -15.22
N ASN A 380 42.11 -14.62 -16.55
CA ASN A 380 43.31 -15.07 -17.32
C ASN A 380 44.29 -13.88 -17.49
N ALA A 381 44.61 -13.17 -16.41
CA ALA A 381 45.47 -11.99 -16.43
C ALA A 381 46.94 -12.26 -16.89
N THR A 382 47.35 -13.53 -17.03
CA THR A 382 48.73 -13.95 -17.38
C THR A 382 48.99 -14.13 -18.89
N GLY A 383 48.02 -13.81 -19.74
CA GLY A 383 48.23 -13.79 -21.20
C GLY A 383 48.25 -15.19 -21.89
N ASN A 384 48.14 -16.30 -21.17
CA ASN A 384 48.08 -17.63 -21.75
C ASN A 384 46.64 -18.15 -21.65
N PHE A 385 45.88 -18.11 -22.75
CA PHE A 385 44.50 -18.58 -22.81
C PHE A 385 44.47 -20.11 -22.99
N VAL A 386 44.14 -20.81 -21.93
CA VAL A 386 43.85 -22.26 -21.99
C VAL A 386 42.34 -22.42 -22.18
N LYS A 387 41.93 -23.01 -23.32
CA LYS A 387 40.53 -23.35 -23.58
C LYS A 387 40.09 -24.48 -22.64
N VAL A 388 39.39 -24.13 -21.55
CA VAL A 388 38.75 -25.10 -20.68
C VAL A 388 37.28 -25.26 -21.09
N VAL A 389 36.81 -26.49 -21.26
CA VAL A 389 35.40 -26.75 -21.55
C VAL A 389 34.52 -26.22 -20.43
N GLN A 390 33.65 -25.27 -20.77
CA GLN A 390 32.74 -24.67 -19.82
C GLN A 390 31.54 -25.59 -19.52
N ARG A 391 30.91 -25.40 -18.36
CA ARG A 391 29.67 -26.10 -18.00
C ARG A 391 28.50 -25.15 -18.03
N VAL A 392 27.38 -25.61 -18.56
CA VAL A 392 26.12 -24.84 -18.65
C VAL A 392 25.11 -25.49 -17.72
N PRO A 393 24.54 -24.76 -16.77
CA PRO A 393 23.51 -25.27 -15.90
C PRO A 393 22.20 -25.52 -16.65
N VAL A 394 21.62 -26.68 -16.47
CA VAL A 394 20.31 -27.10 -17.01
C VAL A 394 19.40 -27.37 -15.82
N LYS A 395 18.26 -26.67 -15.76
CA LYS A 395 17.23 -26.89 -14.75
C LYS A 395 16.28 -27.98 -15.19
N ILE A 396 16.05 -28.94 -14.32
CA ILE A 396 15.23 -30.14 -14.58
C ILE A 396 14.09 -30.13 -13.54
N ALA A 397 12.87 -30.14 -14.03
CA ALA A 397 11.69 -30.27 -13.19
C ALA A 397 11.42 -31.75 -12.91
N LEU A 398 11.17 -32.08 -11.66
CA LEU A 398 10.79 -33.42 -11.23
C LEU A 398 9.33 -33.71 -11.62
N ASP A 399 9.04 -34.93 -12.03
CA ASP A 399 7.66 -35.33 -12.31
C ASP A 399 6.80 -35.36 -11.04
N PRO A 400 5.53 -34.88 -11.09
CA PRO A 400 4.71 -34.63 -9.90
C PRO A 400 4.25 -35.86 -9.12
N ASN A 401 4.32 -37.06 -9.73
CA ASN A 401 3.76 -38.30 -9.15
C ASN A 401 4.80 -39.16 -8.42
N GLN A 402 5.92 -38.56 -7.99
CA GLN A 402 7.01 -39.32 -7.37
C GLN A 402 7.12 -38.99 -5.88
N ASP A 403 7.51 -39.97 -5.08
CA ASP A 403 7.78 -39.77 -3.67
C ASP A 403 9.09 -39.02 -3.47
N VAL A 404 8.97 -37.71 -3.28
CA VAL A 404 10.07 -36.77 -2.99
C VAL A 404 10.29 -36.54 -1.52
N SER A 405 9.57 -37.25 -0.62
CA SER A 405 9.58 -37.01 0.82
C SER A 405 10.94 -37.17 1.49
N LYS A 406 11.81 -37.96 0.91
CA LYS A 406 13.18 -38.21 1.39
C LYS A 406 14.26 -37.42 0.64
N LEU A 407 13.85 -36.56 -0.29
CA LEU A 407 14.78 -35.68 -1.00
C LEU A 407 15.04 -34.42 -0.22
N HIS A 408 16.31 -34.09 -0.16
CA HIS A 408 16.77 -32.85 0.48
C HIS A 408 17.55 -32.01 -0.54
N ALA A 409 17.39 -30.70 -0.48
CA ALA A 409 18.24 -29.80 -1.27
C ALA A 409 19.72 -30.00 -0.89
N GLY A 410 20.59 -30.02 -1.89
CA GLY A 410 22.03 -30.27 -1.72
C GLY A 410 22.46 -31.72 -1.93
N LEU A 411 21.54 -32.67 -2.20
CA LEU A 411 21.93 -34.03 -2.54
C LEU A 411 22.51 -34.06 -3.94
N SER A 412 23.60 -34.82 -4.12
CA SER A 412 24.21 -35.12 -5.42
C SER A 412 23.40 -36.18 -6.16
N VAL A 413 23.29 -36.03 -7.45
CA VAL A 413 22.56 -36.93 -8.35
C VAL A 413 23.31 -37.13 -9.67
N GLU A 414 23.15 -38.29 -10.30
CA GLU A 414 23.54 -38.52 -11.68
C GLU A 414 22.34 -38.31 -12.60
N VAL A 415 22.53 -37.54 -13.64
CA VAL A 415 21.46 -37.17 -14.58
C VAL A 415 21.72 -37.70 -15.95
N LYS A 416 20.72 -38.38 -16.55
CA LYS A 416 20.74 -38.92 -17.93
C LYS A 416 19.57 -38.30 -18.69
N VAL A 417 19.88 -37.48 -19.69
CA VAL A 417 18.91 -36.90 -20.61
C VAL A 417 18.74 -37.78 -21.83
N HIS A 418 17.50 -38.16 -22.11
CA HIS A 418 17.16 -38.92 -23.32
C HIS A 418 16.76 -37.94 -24.44
N LEU A 419 17.57 -37.93 -25.50
CA LEU A 419 17.37 -37.04 -26.62
C LEU A 419 16.21 -37.51 -27.51
N GLN A 420 15.25 -36.62 -27.76
CA GLN A 420 14.08 -36.92 -28.60
C GLN A 420 14.24 -36.43 -30.05
N HIS A 421 15.43 -35.93 -30.43
CA HIS A 421 15.67 -35.30 -31.74
C HIS A 421 16.73 -36.06 -32.54
#